data_4d077fcb00279320be9934196f06df83
#
_entry.id   4d077fcb00279320be9934196f06df83
#
_cell.length_a   1.000
_cell.length_b   1.000
_cell.length_c   1.000
_cell.angle_alpha   90.00
_cell.angle_beta   90.00
_cell.angle_gamma   90.00
#
_symmetry.space_group_name_H-M   'P 1'
#
loop_
_entity.id
_entity.type
_entity.pdbx_description
1 polymer ?
#
loop_
_entity_poly.entity_id
_entity_poly.type
_entity_poly.pdbx_seq_one_letter_code
_entity_poly.pdbx_strand_id
1 'polypeptide(L)'
;YATDQSTNDEFALDFIENVPGETLIQVLPTSPLISADEIESFASEILSGNYDTLISVENKQIACVYENKPVNYDKLKVNPPSQTMKPVQAYATALMAWRYETFRKDMEKYGSAYHGGEGRTGYFELRGLSTVDIDEEADFLLIEKIMMSQNSNVDREIEYYDEKSREHIEVDVESILEKDGLRKNDLNNANQEIINISEIINENGRSAPWSRRVIETDSNSATILAQLPGEGNRRHYHPAWNEWWFIIEGEWEWEIEGVKKIVK
;
A
#
# COMPACT_ATOMS: atom_id res chain seq x y z
N TYR A 1 12.64 -13.01 -7.22
CA TYR A 1 12.92 -12.66 -5.79
C TYR A 1 11.79 -13.05 -4.82
N ALA A 2 10.65 -13.47 -5.25
CA ALA A 2 9.56 -13.92 -4.35
C ALA A 2 9.79 -15.36 -3.86
N THR A 3 10.88 -15.58 -3.14
CA THR A 3 11.18 -16.86 -2.49
C THR A 3 11.61 -16.62 -1.05
N ASP A 4 11.38 -17.59 -0.18
CA ASP A 4 11.76 -17.52 1.24
C ASP A 4 13.29 -17.44 1.48
N GLN A 5 14.09 -17.54 0.44
CA GLN A 5 15.56 -17.50 0.49
C GLN A 5 16.14 -16.18 -0.03
N SER A 6 15.31 -15.35 -0.71
CA SER A 6 15.79 -14.07 -1.26
C SER A 6 16.03 -13.06 -0.15
N THR A 7 17.21 -12.47 -0.14
CA THR A 7 17.59 -11.46 0.83
C THR A 7 17.22 -10.06 0.37
N ASN A 8 17.09 -9.13 1.32
CA ASN A 8 16.89 -7.71 0.98
C ASN A 8 18.10 -7.14 0.23
N ASP A 9 19.31 -7.61 0.52
CA ASP A 9 20.54 -7.24 -0.21
C ASP A 9 20.44 -7.58 -1.69
N GLU A 10 19.99 -8.79 -2.04
CA GLU A 10 19.82 -9.23 -3.44
C GLU A 10 18.74 -8.42 -4.16
N PHE A 11 17.62 -8.16 -3.50
CA PHE A 11 16.54 -7.34 -4.05
C PHE A 11 17.01 -5.91 -4.31
N ALA A 12 17.67 -5.28 -3.34
CA ALA A 12 18.17 -3.93 -3.46
C ALA A 12 19.25 -3.82 -4.53
N LEU A 13 20.16 -4.80 -4.63
CA LEU A 13 21.19 -4.84 -5.67
C LEU A 13 20.59 -4.93 -7.06
N ASP A 14 19.63 -5.83 -7.28
CA ASP A 14 18.94 -5.97 -8.57
C ASP A 14 18.26 -4.66 -8.98
N PHE A 15 17.59 -3.99 -8.04
CA PHE A 15 17.01 -2.67 -8.30
C PHE A 15 18.08 -1.64 -8.70
N ILE A 16 19.17 -1.56 -7.94
CA ILE A 16 20.29 -0.63 -8.16
C ILE A 16 20.98 -0.86 -9.51
N GLU A 17 21.04 -2.10 -9.98
CA GLU A 17 21.66 -2.44 -11.26
C GLU A 17 20.75 -2.14 -12.46
N ASN A 18 19.45 -2.22 -12.30
CA ASN A 18 18.48 -2.10 -13.39
C ASN A 18 17.76 -0.74 -13.45
N VAL A 19 17.77 0.04 -12.37
CA VAL A 19 17.12 1.34 -12.31
C VAL A 19 18.18 2.45 -12.20
N PRO A 20 18.24 3.40 -13.15
CA PRO A 20 19.15 4.52 -13.05
C PRO A 20 18.86 5.40 -11.82
N GLY A 21 19.89 5.71 -11.04
CA GLY A 21 19.76 6.53 -9.85
C GLY A 21 21.08 6.65 -9.08
N GLU A 22 21.05 7.39 -7.98
CA GLU A 22 22.20 7.57 -7.09
C GLU A 22 21.91 7.10 -5.67
N THR A 23 20.63 7.03 -5.31
CA THR A 23 20.16 6.65 -3.97
C THR A 23 18.92 5.79 -4.09
N LEU A 24 18.88 4.67 -3.42
CA LEU A 24 17.67 3.87 -3.20
C LEU A 24 17.06 4.27 -1.85
N ILE A 25 15.78 4.58 -1.83
CA ILE A 25 15.00 4.70 -0.61
C ILE A 25 13.94 3.60 -0.64
N GLN A 26 13.99 2.71 0.32
CA GLN A 26 13.03 1.63 0.49
C GLN A 26 12.03 2.01 1.58
N VAL A 27 10.75 1.92 1.27
CA VAL A 27 9.64 2.08 2.20
C VAL A 27 8.93 0.74 2.30
N LEU A 28 8.88 0.14 3.50
CA LEU A 28 8.29 -1.17 3.67
C LEU A 28 6.76 -1.06 3.87
N PRO A 29 5.97 -1.81 3.10
CA PRO A 29 4.50 -1.80 3.21
C PRO A 29 4.01 -2.42 4.52
N THR A 30 4.86 -3.17 5.21
CA THR A 30 4.57 -3.75 6.54
C THR A 30 4.53 -2.71 7.66
N SER A 31 4.95 -1.47 7.38
CA SER A 31 4.87 -0.33 8.32
C SER A 31 3.86 0.72 7.82
N PRO A 32 2.55 0.41 7.75
CA PRO A 32 1.55 1.24 7.06
C PRO A 32 1.16 2.53 7.80
N LEU A 33 1.63 2.70 9.04
CA LEU A 33 1.30 3.88 9.86
C LEU A 33 2.37 4.97 9.79
N ILE A 34 3.38 4.81 8.92
CA ILE A 34 4.37 5.86 8.67
C ILE A 34 3.72 7.04 7.92
N SER A 35 4.05 8.25 8.31
CA SER A 35 3.49 9.46 7.70
C SER A 35 4.31 9.94 6.50
N ALA A 36 3.67 10.71 5.61
CA ALA A 36 4.35 11.35 4.49
C ALA A 36 5.47 12.29 4.95
N ASP A 37 5.24 13.05 6.03
CA ASP A 37 6.23 13.98 6.60
C ASP A 37 7.49 13.25 7.09
N GLU A 38 7.34 12.06 7.67
CA GLU A 38 8.47 11.24 8.10
C GLU A 38 9.25 10.71 6.90
N ILE A 39 8.57 10.29 5.83
CA ILE A 39 9.21 9.85 4.58
C ILE A 39 9.97 11.02 3.94
N GLU A 40 9.38 12.22 3.85
CA GLU A 40 10.04 13.41 3.31
C GLU A 40 11.26 13.83 4.15
N SER A 41 11.14 13.79 5.47
CA SER A 41 12.24 14.11 6.39
C SER A 41 13.39 13.12 6.23
N PHE A 42 13.09 11.84 6.17
CA PHE A 42 14.07 10.77 5.93
C PHE A 42 14.78 10.93 4.58
N ALA A 43 14.01 11.17 3.52
CA ALA A 43 14.55 11.41 2.18
C ALA A 43 15.47 12.65 2.15
N SER A 44 15.06 13.73 2.80
CA SER A 44 15.87 14.94 2.90
C SER A 44 17.19 14.70 3.64
N GLU A 45 17.17 13.87 4.68
CA GLU A 45 18.37 13.56 5.47
C GLU A 45 19.37 12.73 4.67
N ILE A 46 18.96 11.67 3.99
CA ILE A 46 19.89 10.88 3.15
C ILE A 46 20.40 11.71 1.97
N LEU A 47 19.56 12.56 1.37
CA LEU A 47 19.95 13.39 0.23
C LEU A 47 20.90 14.53 0.63
N SER A 48 20.96 14.92 1.90
CA SER A 48 21.92 15.92 2.41
C SER A 48 23.39 15.54 2.20
N GLY A 49 23.67 14.24 1.93
CA GLY A 49 25.01 13.72 1.68
C GLY A 49 25.84 13.41 2.92
N ASN A 50 25.25 13.51 4.11
CA ASN A 50 25.95 13.22 5.36
C ASN A 50 26.17 11.73 5.57
N TYR A 51 25.31 10.89 4.98
CA TYR A 51 25.32 9.44 5.13
C TYR A 51 25.37 8.74 3.78
N ASP A 52 25.94 7.56 3.80
CA ASP A 52 25.96 6.62 2.67
C ASP A 52 24.84 5.57 2.82
N THR A 53 24.47 5.29 4.07
CA THR A 53 23.30 4.49 4.46
C THR A 53 22.53 5.19 5.57
N LEU A 54 21.21 5.18 5.49
CA LEU A 54 20.33 5.71 6.53
C LEU A 54 19.27 4.64 6.87
N ILE A 55 19.12 4.34 8.15
CA ILE A 55 18.24 3.28 8.65
C ILE A 55 17.29 3.87 9.67
N SER A 56 15.99 3.61 9.54
CA SER A 56 15.04 4.01 10.56
C SER A 56 15.15 3.14 11.81
N VAL A 57 15.12 3.78 12.97
CA VAL A 57 15.26 3.13 14.28
C VAL A 57 14.21 3.64 15.26
N GLU A 58 13.89 2.81 16.22
CA GLU A 58 13.15 3.20 17.42
C GLU A 58 14.11 3.26 18.63
N ASN A 59 14.04 4.30 19.40
CA ASN A 59 14.77 4.45 20.65
C ASN A 59 14.03 3.74 21.80
N LYS A 60 14.41 2.50 22.10
CA LYS A 60 13.86 1.72 23.21
C LYS A 60 14.49 2.15 24.55
N GLN A 61 13.79 2.99 25.29
CA GLN A 61 14.25 3.51 26.60
C GLN A 61 13.85 2.59 27.75
N ILE A 62 14.22 1.32 27.63
CA ILE A 62 13.96 0.26 28.61
C ILE A 62 15.25 -0.53 28.87
N ALA A 63 15.28 -1.33 29.94
CA ALA A 63 16.39 -2.25 30.22
C ALA A 63 16.41 -3.36 29.16
N CYS A 64 17.51 -3.48 28.42
CA CYS A 64 17.68 -4.47 27.37
C CYS A 64 18.70 -5.53 27.74
N VAL A 65 18.45 -6.76 27.30
CA VAL A 65 19.34 -7.93 27.51
C VAL A 65 19.60 -8.58 26.16
N TYR A 66 20.86 -8.89 25.87
CA TYR A 66 21.26 -9.67 24.70
C TYR A 66 22.13 -10.84 25.15
N GLU A 67 21.81 -12.06 24.74
CA GLU A 67 22.48 -13.31 25.16
C GLU A 67 22.70 -13.42 26.70
N ASN A 68 21.66 -13.11 27.46
CA ASN A 68 21.69 -13.09 28.95
C ASN A 68 22.61 -12.04 29.58
N LYS A 69 23.12 -11.07 28.79
CA LYS A 69 23.97 -9.98 29.29
C LYS A 69 23.21 -8.65 29.17
N PRO A 70 23.35 -7.75 30.18
CA PRO A 70 22.75 -6.41 30.08
C PRO A 70 23.41 -5.61 28.96
N VAL A 71 22.60 -4.83 28.22
CA VAL A 71 23.06 -3.97 27.16
C VAL A 71 23.24 -2.53 27.64
N ASN A 72 22.24 -1.97 28.32
CA ASN A 72 22.19 -0.56 28.68
C ASN A 72 22.00 -0.30 30.19
N TYR A 73 22.23 -1.30 31.03
CA TYR A 73 22.20 -1.16 32.49
C TYR A 73 23.30 -1.99 33.18
N ASP A 74 23.61 -1.63 34.40
CA ASP A 74 24.60 -2.34 35.23
C ASP A 74 23.85 -3.10 36.34
N LYS A 75 24.00 -4.44 36.37
CA LYS A 75 23.37 -5.30 37.37
C LYS A 75 23.77 -5.01 38.85
N LEU A 76 24.91 -4.31 39.00
CA LEU A 76 25.48 -4.03 40.34
C LEU A 76 25.15 -2.62 40.82
N LYS A 77 24.41 -1.83 40.03
CA LYS A 77 24.03 -0.47 40.40
C LYS A 77 22.52 -0.36 40.58
N VAL A 78 22.13 0.68 41.30
CA VAL A 78 20.72 1.04 41.44
C VAL A 78 20.14 1.33 40.06
N ASN A 79 18.99 0.70 39.76
CA ASN A 79 18.30 0.95 38.52
C ASN A 79 17.73 2.40 38.47
N PRO A 80 18.12 3.21 37.53
CA PRO A 80 17.59 4.57 37.41
C PRO A 80 16.12 4.53 36.93
N PRO A 81 15.36 5.63 37.11
CA PRO A 81 14.06 5.75 36.48
C PRO A 81 14.18 5.54 34.96
N SER A 82 13.20 4.86 34.34
CA SER A 82 13.24 4.51 32.90
C SER A 82 13.48 5.74 32.01
N GLN A 83 12.93 6.90 32.40
CA GLN A 83 13.08 8.16 31.66
C GLN A 83 14.54 8.69 31.61
N THR A 84 15.42 8.19 32.45
CA THR A 84 16.84 8.60 32.50
C THR A 84 17.79 7.52 31.96
N MET A 85 17.25 6.36 31.55
CA MET A 85 18.06 5.32 30.94
C MET A 85 18.52 5.73 29.54
N LYS A 86 19.72 5.30 29.17
CA LYS A 86 20.17 5.45 27.79
C LYS A 86 19.38 4.49 26.90
N PRO A 87 18.73 5.00 25.84
CA PRO A 87 17.97 4.13 24.95
C PRO A 87 18.89 3.20 24.17
N VAL A 88 18.35 2.04 23.76
CA VAL A 88 18.93 1.17 22.75
C VAL A 88 18.20 1.46 21.44
N GLN A 89 18.95 1.64 20.37
CA GLN A 89 18.38 1.81 19.04
C GLN A 89 18.06 0.44 18.44
N ALA A 90 16.78 0.17 18.26
CA ALA A 90 16.29 -1.00 17.54
C ALA A 90 15.89 -0.57 16.11
N TYR A 91 16.18 -1.39 15.11
CA TYR A 91 15.70 -1.10 13.76
C TYR A 91 14.17 -1.10 13.75
N ALA A 92 13.61 -0.04 13.20
CA ALA A 92 12.18 0.05 12.94
C ALA A 92 11.81 -0.50 11.55
N THR A 93 12.81 -0.77 10.71
CA THR A 93 12.75 -1.33 9.35
C THR A 93 11.83 -0.60 8.34
N ALA A 94 10.98 0.32 8.79
CA ALA A 94 10.01 1.03 7.96
C ALA A 94 10.65 1.78 6.78
N LEU A 95 11.80 2.44 7.01
CA LEU A 95 12.55 3.22 6.03
C LEU A 95 14.00 2.82 6.04
N MET A 96 14.53 2.57 4.86
CA MET A 96 15.96 2.32 4.66
C MET A 96 16.43 3.02 3.37
N ALA A 97 17.66 3.51 3.37
CA ALA A 97 18.24 4.12 2.19
C ALA A 97 19.73 3.85 2.06
N TRP A 98 20.15 3.74 0.82
CA TRP A 98 21.57 3.46 0.47
C TRP A 98 21.99 4.29 -0.75
N ARG A 99 23.22 4.79 -0.72
CA ARG A 99 23.89 5.30 -1.90
C ARG A 99 24.31 4.13 -2.80
N TYR A 100 23.97 4.19 -4.09
CA TYR A 100 24.25 3.12 -5.06
C TYR A 100 25.70 2.71 -5.09
N GLU A 101 26.61 3.70 -5.09
CA GLU A 101 28.05 3.43 -5.18
C GLU A 101 28.57 2.64 -3.97
N THR A 102 28.19 3.07 -2.76
CA THR A 102 28.60 2.41 -1.52
C THR A 102 27.98 1.03 -1.40
N PHE A 103 26.67 0.90 -1.73
CA PHE A 103 25.98 -0.37 -1.71
C PHE A 103 26.66 -1.42 -2.60
N ARG A 104 26.98 -1.07 -3.87
CA ARG A 104 27.68 -1.98 -4.79
C ARG A 104 29.06 -2.41 -4.27
N LYS A 105 29.82 -1.47 -3.71
CA LYS A 105 31.15 -1.77 -3.13
C LYS A 105 31.07 -2.76 -1.98
N ASP A 106 30.08 -2.55 -1.08
CA ASP A 106 29.89 -3.41 0.08
C ASP A 106 29.39 -4.80 -0.34
N MET A 107 28.49 -4.88 -1.32
CA MET A 107 28.05 -6.15 -1.90
C MET A 107 29.20 -6.92 -2.56
N GLU A 108 30.03 -6.25 -3.36
CA GLU A 108 31.20 -6.87 -3.99
C GLU A 108 32.20 -7.40 -2.96
N LYS A 109 32.43 -6.62 -1.90
CA LYS A 109 33.49 -6.92 -0.92
C LYS A 109 33.04 -7.92 0.15
N TYR A 110 31.77 -7.81 0.61
CA TYR A 110 31.28 -8.54 1.78
C TYR A 110 30.12 -9.48 1.45
N GLY A 111 29.47 -9.33 0.29
CA GLY A 111 28.24 -10.03 -0.04
C GLY A 111 27.03 -9.52 0.75
N SER A 112 27.14 -8.36 1.40
CA SER A 112 26.09 -7.71 2.17
C SER A 112 26.33 -6.21 2.28
N ALA A 113 25.28 -5.40 2.16
CA ALA A 113 25.31 -3.96 2.29
C ALA A 113 24.17 -3.41 3.17
N TYR A 114 23.24 -4.27 3.58
CA TYR A 114 22.01 -3.91 4.30
C TYR A 114 22.27 -3.01 5.52
N HIS A 115 23.30 -3.28 6.30
CA HIS A 115 23.66 -2.54 7.51
C HIS A 115 24.61 -1.35 7.27
N GLY A 116 24.98 -1.08 6.00
CA GLY A 116 25.79 0.07 5.62
C GLY A 116 27.29 -0.17 5.53
N GLY A 117 27.77 -1.42 5.68
CA GLY A 117 29.16 -1.81 5.43
C GLY A 117 30.22 -0.88 6.03
N GLU A 118 31.15 -0.41 5.20
CA GLU A 118 32.21 0.55 5.56
C GLU A 118 31.78 2.01 5.37
N GLY A 119 30.56 2.26 4.82
CA GLY A 119 30.05 3.60 4.60
C GLY A 119 29.64 4.30 5.91
N ARG A 120 29.34 5.60 5.80
CA ARG A 120 28.80 6.37 6.91
C ARG A 120 27.32 6.02 7.11
N THR A 121 27.01 5.30 8.17
CA THR A 121 25.63 4.91 8.50
C THR A 121 25.01 5.90 9.49
N GLY A 122 23.85 6.43 9.13
CA GLY A 122 23.00 7.24 10.00
C GLY A 122 21.81 6.45 10.52
N TYR A 123 21.23 6.89 11.63
CA TYR A 123 20.06 6.30 12.26
C TYR A 123 18.98 7.36 12.44
N PHE A 124 17.89 7.20 11.68
CA PHE A 124 16.74 8.12 11.71
C PHE A 124 15.72 7.63 12.71
N GLU A 125 15.40 8.44 13.71
CA GLU A 125 14.47 8.07 14.76
C GLU A 125 13.01 8.17 14.29
N LEU A 126 12.30 7.04 14.31
CA LEU A 126 10.84 6.98 14.24
C LEU A 126 10.25 6.82 15.64
N ARG A 127 9.01 7.25 15.83
CA ARG A 127 8.34 7.23 17.14
C ARG A 127 6.88 6.80 17.04
N GLY A 128 6.38 6.22 18.12
CA GLY A 128 4.96 5.89 18.27
C GLY A 128 4.48 4.89 17.23
N LEU A 129 3.41 5.20 16.53
CA LEU A 129 2.77 4.27 15.60
C LEU A 129 3.60 4.00 14.34
N SER A 130 4.48 4.90 13.96
CA SER A 130 5.36 4.75 12.78
C SER A 130 6.41 3.65 12.95
N THR A 131 6.57 3.12 14.17
CA THR A 131 7.50 2.01 14.46
C THR A 131 6.81 0.64 14.50
N VAL A 132 5.49 0.60 14.26
CA VAL A 132 4.73 -0.66 14.28
C VAL A 132 4.90 -1.35 12.94
N ASP A 133 5.30 -2.61 12.99
CA ASP A 133 5.47 -3.48 11.82
C ASP A 133 4.46 -4.63 11.85
N ILE A 134 4.08 -5.13 10.69
CA ILE A 134 3.17 -6.27 10.52
C ILE A 134 4.02 -7.52 10.23
N ASP A 135 4.24 -8.32 11.24
CA ASP A 135 4.89 -9.62 11.11
C ASP A 135 3.89 -10.78 11.18
N GLU A 136 2.81 -10.59 11.95
CA GLU A 136 1.81 -11.63 12.23
C GLU A 136 0.38 -11.10 12.00
N GLU A 137 -0.59 -11.99 11.89
CA GLU A 137 -2.01 -11.66 11.76
C GLU A 137 -2.51 -10.77 12.91
N ALA A 138 -1.99 -10.97 14.11
CA ALA A 138 -2.35 -10.15 15.28
C ALA A 138 -1.95 -8.68 15.10
N ASP A 139 -0.82 -8.41 14.47
CA ASP A 139 -0.33 -7.06 14.18
C ASP A 139 -1.21 -6.41 13.12
N PHE A 140 -1.57 -7.16 12.08
CA PHE A 140 -2.49 -6.70 11.04
C PHE A 140 -3.83 -6.27 11.63
N LEU A 141 -4.45 -7.13 12.47
CA LEU A 141 -5.73 -6.83 13.12
C LEU A 141 -5.64 -5.62 14.08
N LEU A 142 -4.50 -5.42 14.73
CA LEU A 142 -4.26 -4.25 15.58
C LEU A 142 -4.20 -2.98 14.73
N ILE A 143 -3.41 -3.00 13.66
CA ILE A 143 -3.23 -1.85 12.77
C ILE A 143 -4.54 -1.51 12.05
N GLU A 144 -5.29 -2.50 11.59
CA GLU A 144 -6.61 -2.29 11.00
C GLU A 144 -7.54 -1.50 11.94
N LYS A 145 -7.61 -1.88 13.22
CA LYS A 145 -8.40 -1.15 14.22
C LYS A 145 -7.91 0.27 14.45
N ILE A 146 -6.59 0.48 14.47
CA ILE A 146 -5.99 1.82 14.61
C ILE A 146 -6.40 2.68 13.40
N MET A 147 -6.25 2.18 12.18
CA MET A 147 -6.61 2.89 10.96
C MET A 147 -8.12 3.19 10.90
N MET A 148 -8.98 2.24 11.27
CA MET A 148 -10.42 2.46 11.37
C MET A 148 -10.76 3.54 12.40
N SER A 149 -10.11 3.55 13.56
CA SER A 149 -10.29 4.55 14.60
C SER A 149 -9.84 5.95 14.16
N GLN A 150 -8.75 6.05 13.45
CA GLN A 150 -8.28 7.31 12.89
C GLN A 150 -9.22 7.83 11.79
N ASN A 151 -9.75 6.94 10.96
CA ASN A 151 -10.72 7.30 9.91
C ASN A 151 -12.09 7.70 10.46
N SER A 152 -12.50 7.18 11.62
CA SER A 152 -13.78 7.54 12.25
C SER A 152 -13.78 8.95 12.90
N ASN A 153 -12.62 9.54 13.14
CA ASN A 153 -12.46 10.88 13.71
C ASN A 153 -12.15 11.96 12.66
N VAL A 154 -11.99 11.58 11.43
CA VAL A 154 -11.90 12.52 10.32
C VAL A 154 -13.28 12.58 9.71
N ASP A 155 -14.03 13.66 9.97
CA ASP A 155 -14.94 14.21 8.98
C ASP A 155 -14.08 14.53 7.74
N ARG A 156 -13.71 13.50 7.00
CA ARG A 156 -13.20 13.68 5.65
C ARG A 156 -14.42 14.15 4.86
N GLU A 157 -14.65 15.46 4.82
CA GLU A 157 -15.12 16.03 3.58
C GLU A 157 -14.19 15.48 2.51
N ILE A 158 -14.68 14.48 1.79
CA ILE A 158 -14.01 14.00 0.59
C ILE A 158 -14.12 15.18 -0.35
N GLU A 159 -13.05 15.98 -0.46
CA GLU A 159 -12.97 17.20 -1.30
C GLU A 159 -13.12 16.90 -2.81
N TYR A 160 -13.37 15.64 -3.17
CA TYR A 160 -13.49 15.23 -4.57
C TYR A 160 -14.69 15.81 -5.30
N TYR A 161 -15.75 16.25 -4.57
CA TYR A 161 -16.95 16.80 -5.20
C TYR A 161 -17.56 17.88 -4.31
N ASP A 162 -17.76 19.09 -4.87
CA ASP A 162 -18.54 20.12 -4.20
C ASP A 162 -20.03 19.71 -4.11
N GLU A 163 -20.81 20.39 -3.27
CA GLU A 163 -22.22 20.06 -3.07
C GLU A 163 -23.03 20.14 -4.39
N LYS A 164 -22.65 21.01 -5.32
CA LYS A 164 -23.31 21.17 -6.62
C LYS A 164 -23.05 20.00 -7.56
N SER A 165 -21.89 19.36 -7.45
CA SER A 165 -21.59 18.17 -8.24
C SER A 165 -22.31 16.93 -7.74
N ARG A 166 -22.73 16.90 -6.46
CA ARG A 166 -23.46 15.75 -5.87
C ARG A 166 -24.90 15.60 -6.40
N GLU A 167 -25.52 16.67 -6.86
CA GLU A 167 -26.89 16.62 -7.39
C GLU A 167 -27.04 15.74 -8.66
N HIS A 168 -25.94 15.43 -9.33
CA HIS A 168 -25.89 14.66 -10.58
C HIS A 168 -25.09 13.37 -10.49
N ILE A 169 -24.74 12.91 -9.27
CA ILE A 169 -23.91 11.73 -9.05
C ILE A 169 -24.76 10.64 -8.41
N GLU A 170 -24.78 9.49 -9.06
CA GLU A 170 -25.38 8.28 -8.49
C GLU A 170 -24.35 7.58 -7.59
N VAL A 171 -24.75 7.26 -6.38
CA VAL A 171 -23.88 6.64 -5.35
C VAL A 171 -24.13 5.15 -5.18
N ASP A 172 -25.12 4.61 -5.88
CA ASP A 172 -25.57 3.22 -5.77
C ASP A 172 -25.57 2.54 -7.13
N VAL A 173 -24.85 1.44 -7.24
CA VAL A 173 -24.75 0.67 -8.49
C VAL A 173 -26.09 0.09 -8.93
N GLU A 174 -26.92 -0.37 -8.00
CA GLU A 174 -28.26 -0.88 -8.34
C GLU A 174 -29.13 0.23 -8.96
N SER A 175 -29.12 1.41 -8.35
CA SER A 175 -29.84 2.57 -8.85
C SER A 175 -29.36 3.00 -10.25
N ILE A 176 -28.06 2.94 -10.50
CA ILE A 176 -27.48 3.24 -11.81
C ILE A 176 -27.94 2.23 -12.85
N LEU A 177 -27.82 0.94 -12.54
CA LEU A 177 -28.20 -0.14 -13.45
C LEU A 177 -29.69 -0.10 -13.80
N GLU A 178 -30.56 0.16 -12.83
CA GLU A 178 -32.00 0.28 -13.07
C GLU A 178 -32.37 1.49 -13.92
N LYS A 179 -31.77 2.65 -13.62
CA LYS A 179 -32.06 3.90 -14.36
C LYS A 179 -31.52 3.89 -15.79
N ASP A 180 -30.42 3.20 -16.02
CA ASP A 180 -29.81 3.06 -17.33
C ASP A 180 -30.44 1.94 -18.15
N GLY A 181 -31.48 1.28 -17.62
CA GLY A 181 -32.23 0.26 -18.32
C GLY A 181 -31.51 -1.09 -18.40
N LEU A 182 -30.43 -1.28 -17.68
CA LEU A 182 -29.72 -2.55 -17.60
C LEU A 182 -30.54 -3.55 -16.78
N ARG A 183 -30.58 -4.80 -17.23
CA ARG A 183 -31.30 -5.85 -16.54
C ARG A 183 -30.61 -6.23 -15.24
N LYS A 184 -31.37 -6.26 -14.14
CA LYS A 184 -30.89 -6.79 -12.86
C LYS A 184 -30.57 -8.26 -13.01
N ASN A 185 -29.41 -8.67 -12.49
CA ASN A 185 -28.95 -10.05 -12.64
C ASN A 185 -29.65 -11.04 -11.73
N ASP A 186 -29.82 -12.23 -12.24
CA ASP A 186 -30.10 -13.40 -11.43
C ASP A 186 -28.79 -13.89 -10.78
N LEU A 187 -28.72 -13.83 -9.44
CA LEU A 187 -27.56 -14.26 -8.65
C LEU A 187 -27.38 -15.79 -8.62
N ASN A 188 -28.34 -16.57 -9.17
CA ASN A 188 -28.30 -18.04 -9.12
C ASN A 188 -27.05 -18.66 -9.79
N ASN A 189 -26.39 -17.90 -10.66
CA ASN A 189 -25.18 -18.35 -11.37
C ASN A 189 -23.91 -17.61 -10.94
N ALA A 190 -23.94 -16.84 -9.84
CA ALA A 190 -22.74 -16.23 -9.27
C ALA A 190 -21.89 -17.25 -8.49
N ASN A 191 -20.62 -16.93 -8.30
CA ASN A 191 -19.66 -17.70 -7.50
C ASN A 191 -19.37 -19.12 -8.03
N GLN A 192 -19.40 -19.30 -9.34
CA GLN A 192 -18.94 -20.55 -9.96
C GLN A 192 -17.41 -20.61 -9.93
N GLU A 193 -16.83 -21.80 -9.75
CA GLU A 193 -15.39 -22.02 -9.71
C GLU A 193 -14.69 -21.56 -11.01
N ILE A 194 -15.33 -21.80 -12.15
CA ILE A 194 -14.85 -21.38 -13.48
C ILE A 194 -16.00 -20.72 -14.22
N ILE A 195 -15.75 -19.53 -14.76
CA ILE A 195 -16.70 -18.76 -15.55
C ILE A 195 -16.14 -18.55 -16.95
N ASN A 196 -16.87 -19.00 -17.97
CA ASN A 196 -16.52 -18.79 -19.36
C ASN A 196 -17.21 -17.54 -19.90
N ILE A 197 -16.46 -16.46 -20.04
CA ILE A 197 -16.97 -15.16 -20.52
C ILE A 197 -17.57 -15.28 -21.93
N SER A 198 -16.97 -16.09 -22.82
CA SER A 198 -17.46 -16.25 -24.19
C SER A 198 -18.84 -16.92 -24.23
N GLU A 199 -19.11 -17.86 -23.33
CA GLU A 199 -20.43 -18.47 -23.19
C GLU A 199 -21.47 -17.46 -22.72
N ILE A 200 -21.15 -16.64 -21.72
CA ILE A 200 -22.02 -15.56 -21.24
C ILE A 200 -22.37 -14.59 -22.37
N ILE A 201 -21.39 -14.16 -23.15
CA ILE A 201 -21.60 -13.25 -24.28
C ILE A 201 -22.50 -13.92 -25.34
N ASN A 202 -22.30 -15.18 -25.62
CA ASN A 202 -23.09 -15.92 -26.59
C ASN A 202 -24.56 -16.11 -26.15
N GLU A 203 -24.77 -16.37 -24.86
CA GLU A 203 -26.10 -16.52 -24.27
C GLU A 203 -26.91 -15.21 -24.29
N ASN A 204 -26.28 -14.10 -23.99
CA ASN A 204 -26.95 -12.80 -23.89
C ASN A 204 -26.97 -12.02 -25.22
N GLY A 205 -26.07 -12.32 -26.14
CA GLY A 205 -25.94 -11.64 -27.42
C GLY A 205 -25.31 -10.26 -27.33
N ARG A 206 -25.31 -9.53 -28.47
CA ARG A 206 -24.71 -8.19 -28.62
C ARG A 206 -25.70 -7.13 -29.10
N SER A 207 -26.97 -7.44 -29.10
CA SER A 207 -28.02 -6.58 -29.69
C SER A 207 -28.78 -5.72 -28.66
N ALA A 208 -28.54 -5.94 -27.38
CA ALA A 208 -29.16 -5.21 -26.30
C ALA A 208 -28.19 -5.08 -25.12
N PRO A 209 -28.30 -4.04 -24.29
CA PRO A 209 -27.52 -3.94 -23.07
C PRO A 209 -27.93 -5.03 -22.07
N TRP A 210 -26.94 -5.56 -21.35
CA TRP A 210 -27.18 -6.52 -20.28
C TRP A 210 -26.09 -6.43 -19.23
N SER A 211 -26.39 -6.93 -18.05
CA SER A 211 -25.41 -7.15 -17.00
C SER A 211 -25.55 -8.53 -16.39
N ARG A 212 -24.46 -9.10 -15.92
CA ARG A 212 -24.46 -10.38 -15.21
C ARG A 212 -23.47 -10.36 -14.07
N ARG A 213 -23.97 -10.51 -12.85
CA ARG A 213 -23.14 -10.69 -11.67
C ARG A 213 -22.49 -12.06 -11.72
N VAL A 214 -21.17 -12.12 -11.59
CA VAL A 214 -20.39 -13.37 -11.66
C VAL A 214 -19.72 -13.68 -10.32
N ILE A 215 -19.42 -12.68 -9.51
CA ILE A 215 -18.92 -12.85 -8.15
C ILE A 215 -19.78 -11.99 -7.21
N GLU A 216 -20.19 -12.58 -6.10
CA GLU A 216 -20.90 -11.89 -5.02
C GLU A 216 -20.49 -12.52 -3.69
N THR A 217 -19.70 -11.81 -2.91
CA THR A 217 -19.22 -12.19 -1.57
C THR A 217 -19.32 -11.00 -0.64
N ASP A 218 -19.08 -11.20 0.64
CA ASP A 218 -19.10 -10.11 1.64
C ASP A 218 -18.05 -9.02 1.36
N SER A 219 -16.97 -9.36 0.66
CA SER A 219 -15.84 -8.44 0.43
C SER A 219 -15.64 -8.06 -1.04
N ASN A 220 -16.17 -8.83 -1.99
CA ASN A 220 -15.94 -8.63 -3.41
C ASN A 220 -17.18 -8.89 -4.24
N SER A 221 -17.36 -8.08 -5.28
CA SER A 221 -18.34 -8.37 -6.31
C SER A 221 -17.74 -8.12 -7.70
N ALA A 222 -18.17 -8.89 -8.69
CA ALA A 222 -17.81 -8.64 -10.08
C ALA A 222 -19.04 -8.83 -10.98
N THR A 223 -19.18 -7.89 -11.92
CA THR A 223 -20.29 -7.86 -12.87
C THR A 223 -19.74 -7.70 -14.28
N ILE A 224 -20.19 -8.52 -15.22
CA ILE A 224 -19.94 -8.32 -16.64
C ILE A 224 -21.06 -7.43 -17.18
N LEU A 225 -20.68 -6.35 -17.86
CA LEU A 225 -21.61 -5.39 -18.46
C LEU A 225 -21.42 -5.38 -19.97
N ALA A 226 -22.52 -5.34 -20.73
CA ALA A 226 -22.53 -5.05 -22.14
C ALA A 226 -23.41 -3.83 -22.40
N GLN A 227 -22.90 -2.88 -23.13
CA GLN A 227 -23.62 -1.66 -23.53
C GLN A 227 -23.53 -1.50 -25.03
N LEU A 228 -24.54 -0.86 -25.61
CA LEU A 228 -24.55 -0.53 -27.03
C LEU A 228 -23.70 0.75 -27.28
N PRO A 229 -23.20 0.92 -28.49
CA PRO A 229 -22.49 2.15 -28.85
C PRO A 229 -23.32 3.41 -28.55
N GLY A 230 -22.72 4.35 -27.82
CA GLY A 230 -23.36 5.59 -27.39
C GLY A 230 -24.11 5.50 -26.06
N GLU A 231 -24.20 4.33 -25.47
CA GLU A 231 -24.68 4.14 -24.10
C GLU A 231 -23.53 4.27 -23.10
N GLY A 232 -23.85 4.44 -21.83
CA GLY A 232 -22.87 4.55 -20.75
C GLY A 232 -23.52 4.70 -19.39
N ASN A 233 -22.72 4.55 -18.37
CA ASN A 233 -23.14 4.81 -17.00
C ASN A 233 -23.17 6.31 -16.74
N ARG A 234 -24.06 6.73 -15.85
CA ARG A 234 -24.04 8.09 -15.33
C ARG A 234 -22.80 8.33 -14.51
N ARG A 235 -22.43 9.59 -14.41
CA ARG A 235 -21.37 10.01 -13.52
C ARG A 235 -21.75 9.64 -12.09
N HIS A 236 -20.88 8.87 -11.41
CA HIS A 236 -21.09 8.37 -10.05
C HIS A 236 -19.76 8.11 -9.35
N TYR A 237 -19.82 7.86 -8.06
CA TYR A 237 -18.69 7.41 -7.25
C TYR A 237 -19.18 6.46 -6.14
N HIS A 238 -18.27 5.66 -5.62
CA HIS A 238 -18.56 4.72 -4.54
C HIS A 238 -17.84 5.16 -3.26
N PRO A 239 -18.56 5.62 -2.23
CA PRO A 239 -17.95 6.09 -0.98
C PRO A 239 -17.40 4.96 -0.10
N ALA A 240 -17.87 3.72 -0.29
CA ALA A 240 -17.61 2.60 0.60
C ALA A 240 -16.65 1.54 0.02
N TRP A 241 -16.37 1.56 -1.26
CA TRP A 241 -15.49 0.59 -1.92
C TRP A 241 -14.78 1.17 -3.12
N ASN A 242 -13.71 0.51 -3.54
CA ASN A 242 -12.98 0.83 -4.76
C ASN A 242 -13.56 0.05 -5.93
N GLU A 243 -13.63 0.68 -7.09
CA GLU A 243 -14.07 0.07 -8.33
C GLU A 243 -12.90 0.01 -9.32
N TRP A 244 -12.85 -1.08 -10.06
CA TRP A 244 -11.95 -1.24 -11.19
C TRP A 244 -12.68 -1.82 -12.38
N TRP A 245 -12.22 -1.50 -13.56
CA TRP A 245 -12.85 -1.92 -14.80
C TRP A 245 -11.84 -2.62 -15.69
N PHE A 246 -12.29 -3.70 -16.31
CA PHE A 246 -11.53 -4.45 -17.28
C PHE A 246 -12.29 -4.46 -18.61
N ILE A 247 -11.72 -3.86 -19.67
CA ILE A 247 -12.34 -3.83 -21.00
C ILE A 247 -12.03 -5.14 -21.69
N ILE A 248 -13.08 -5.90 -22.01
CA ILE A 248 -12.97 -7.19 -22.67
C ILE A 248 -13.10 -7.03 -24.18
N GLU A 249 -13.97 -6.12 -24.63
CA GLU A 249 -14.27 -5.91 -26.04
C GLU A 249 -14.72 -4.47 -26.30
N GLY A 250 -14.32 -3.90 -27.43
CA GLY A 250 -14.78 -2.60 -27.88
C GLY A 250 -13.89 -1.44 -27.45
N GLU A 251 -14.38 -0.23 -27.75
CA GLU A 251 -13.72 1.03 -27.41
C GLU A 251 -14.63 1.83 -26.48
N TRP A 252 -14.10 2.24 -25.32
CA TRP A 252 -14.83 2.90 -24.25
C TRP A 252 -14.25 4.28 -23.95
N GLU A 253 -15.09 5.30 -23.90
CA GLU A 253 -14.71 6.61 -23.40
C GLU A 253 -14.99 6.69 -21.91
N TRP A 254 -13.95 6.99 -21.13
CA TRP A 254 -14.02 7.22 -19.69
C TRP A 254 -13.80 8.68 -19.38
N GLU A 255 -14.62 9.23 -18.48
CA GLU A 255 -14.39 10.55 -17.92
C GLU A 255 -14.13 10.40 -16.41
N ILE A 256 -12.89 10.69 -15.99
CA ILE A 256 -12.46 10.64 -14.58
C ILE A 256 -11.98 12.04 -14.23
N GLU A 257 -12.60 12.66 -13.23
CA GLU A 257 -12.27 14.02 -12.77
C GLU A 257 -12.25 15.06 -13.93
N GLY A 258 -13.17 14.93 -14.88
CA GLY A 258 -13.23 15.79 -16.05
C GLY A 258 -12.21 15.51 -17.15
N VAL A 259 -11.37 14.49 -16.98
CA VAL A 259 -10.41 14.05 -18.00
C VAL A 259 -10.97 12.86 -18.76
N LYS A 260 -11.10 13.01 -20.07
CA LYS A 260 -11.57 11.94 -20.96
C LYS A 260 -10.41 11.05 -21.42
N LYS A 261 -10.63 9.75 -21.37
CA LYS A 261 -9.69 8.71 -21.81
C LYS A 261 -10.42 7.65 -22.63
N ILE A 262 -9.80 7.21 -23.71
CA ILE A 262 -10.30 6.10 -24.52
C ILE A 262 -9.50 4.85 -24.15
N VAL A 263 -10.22 3.77 -23.83
CA VAL A 263 -9.67 2.46 -23.47
C VAL A 263 -10.19 1.42 -24.44
N LYS A 264 -9.32 0.51 -24.89
CA LYS A 264 -9.63 -0.58 -25.84
C LYS A 264 -9.32 -1.92 -25.22
#